data_0c74ba9eb99df4cd594c37a30858ae43
#
_entry.id   0c74ba9eb99df4cd594c37a30858ae43
#
_cell.length_a   1.000
_cell.length_b   1.000
_cell.length_c   1.000
_cell.angle_alpha   90.00
_cell.angle_beta   90.00
_cell.angle_gamma   90.00
#
_symmetry.space_group_name_H-M   'P 1'
#
loop_
_entity.id
_entity.type
_entity.pdbx_description
1 polymer ?
#
loop_
_entity_poly.entity_id
_entity_poly.type
_entity_poly.pdbx_seq_one_letter_code
_entity_poly.pdbx_strand_id
1 'polypeptide(L)'
;MTKGATPVAKRTRGSGRGGDAAPGVTITTFMKKQRVPAAEARPSKQPSATSTGGAGGPNWEAAAEKAANSKFQPRPGIPKQGPQVPVVEGLVPRGASILIIQQPWIDLILEGIKSLEVRGSICNKKAGEKIYLALSGAGGYIIGSVSFVKCHGPFSRAEWTARAMQHCVGGDALPYGGNTFAWEFSKPQRFREPVPYVHKQGCARIASKQR
;
A
#
# COMPACT_ATOMS: atom_id res chain seq x y z
N MET A 1 48.93 38.54 -21.55
CA MET A 1 48.31 39.62 -22.32
C MET A 1 47.60 39.01 -23.50
N THR A 2 46.28 38.97 -23.50
CA THR A 2 45.40 39.17 -24.64
C THR A 2 43.96 39.11 -24.16
N LYS A 3 43.30 40.22 -24.29
CA LYS A 3 41.87 40.46 -24.03
C LYS A 3 41.05 39.92 -25.23
N GLY A 4 39.96 39.23 -24.98
CA GLY A 4 39.03 38.83 -26.03
C GLY A 4 37.59 39.05 -25.58
N ALA A 5 36.92 39.89 -26.32
CA ALA A 5 35.64 40.54 -26.04
C ALA A 5 34.41 39.62 -26.19
N THR A 6 33.37 39.91 -25.44
CA THR A 6 31.98 39.49 -25.56
C THR A 6 31.28 40.12 -26.77
N PRO A 7 30.33 39.44 -27.44
CA PRO A 7 29.28 40.14 -28.18
C PRO A 7 27.91 40.02 -27.52
N VAL A 8 27.30 41.17 -27.41
CA VAL A 8 25.91 41.48 -27.10
C VAL A 8 25.03 41.09 -28.28
N ALA A 9 23.96 40.33 -28.10
CA ALA A 9 22.97 40.09 -29.13
C ALA A 9 21.60 40.69 -28.73
N LYS A 10 21.06 41.38 -29.70
CA LYS A 10 19.91 42.29 -29.72
C LYS A 10 18.58 41.65 -29.43
N ARG A 11 17.75 42.36 -28.66
CA ARG A 11 16.28 42.22 -28.57
C ARG A 11 15.64 42.66 -29.90
N THR A 12 14.75 41.85 -30.44
CA THR A 12 13.71 42.30 -31.40
C THR A 12 12.34 42.18 -30.75
N ARG A 13 11.70 43.32 -30.60
CA ARG A 13 10.25 43.45 -30.38
C ARG A 13 9.52 43.22 -31.70
N GLY A 14 8.53 42.32 -31.71
CA GLY A 14 7.58 42.17 -32.75
C GLY A 14 6.18 42.39 -32.19
N SER A 15 5.56 43.53 -32.51
CA SER A 15 4.15 43.85 -32.32
C SER A 15 3.36 43.32 -33.51
N GLY A 16 2.26 42.63 -33.25
CA GLY A 16 1.31 42.20 -34.26
C GLY A 16 -0.10 42.17 -33.68
N ARG A 17 -0.92 43.14 -34.12
CA ARG A 17 -2.35 43.31 -33.86
C ARG A 17 -3.23 42.39 -34.71
N GLY A 18 -4.47 42.24 -34.26
CA GLY A 18 -5.65 41.86 -35.05
C GLY A 18 -6.02 40.40 -34.73
N GLY A 19 -7.16 40.12 -34.19
CA GLY A 19 -8.50 40.52 -34.57
C GLY A 19 -9.21 39.30 -35.11
N ASP A 20 -10.15 38.76 -34.42
CA ASP A 20 -11.49 38.46 -34.88
C ASP A 20 -12.18 37.48 -33.90
N ALA A 21 -13.30 37.99 -33.40
CA ALA A 21 -14.23 37.24 -32.60
C ALA A 21 -15.09 36.35 -33.53
N ALA A 22 -15.22 35.09 -33.17
CA ALA A 22 -16.24 34.20 -33.74
C ALA A 22 -17.23 33.78 -32.64
N PRO A 23 -18.53 33.65 -32.97
CA PRO A 23 -19.64 33.69 -32.03
C PRO A 23 -19.79 32.37 -31.25
N GLY A 24 -20.23 32.51 -30.02
CA GLY A 24 -20.49 31.41 -29.09
C GLY A 24 -21.55 30.42 -29.61
N VAL A 25 -21.17 29.14 -29.48
CA VAL A 25 -22.15 28.06 -29.51
C VAL A 25 -22.39 27.64 -28.06
N THR A 26 -23.51 28.07 -27.52
CA THR A 26 -24.05 27.62 -26.24
C THR A 26 -24.59 26.21 -26.41
N ILE A 27 -23.83 25.21 -26.03
CA ILE A 27 -24.34 23.85 -25.93
C ILE A 27 -24.98 23.70 -24.55
N THR A 28 -26.29 23.90 -24.50
CA THR A 28 -27.11 23.54 -23.34
C THR A 28 -27.24 22.03 -23.30
N THR A 29 -26.35 21.36 -22.60
CA THR A 29 -26.48 19.93 -22.35
C THR A 29 -27.51 19.69 -21.26
N PHE A 30 -28.69 19.33 -21.68
CA PHE A 30 -29.78 18.86 -20.81
C PHE A 30 -29.36 17.51 -20.21
N MET A 31 -28.81 17.53 -19.00
CA MET A 31 -28.60 16.31 -18.23
C MET A 31 -29.96 15.76 -17.76
N LYS A 32 -30.47 14.80 -18.52
CA LYS A 32 -31.60 13.97 -18.14
C LYS A 32 -31.19 13.09 -16.97
N LYS A 33 -31.64 13.48 -15.78
CA LYS A 33 -31.49 12.75 -14.54
C LYS A 33 -32.20 11.39 -14.66
N GLN A 34 -31.50 10.35 -15.06
CA GLN A 34 -32.04 8.99 -15.01
C GLN A 34 -32.19 8.58 -13.54
N ARG A 35 -33.44 8.42 -13.11
CA ARG A 35 -33.77 7.75 -11.87
C ARG A 35 -33.38 6.27 -12.02
N VAL A 36 -32.40 5.84 -11.28
CA VAL A 36 -32.09 4.43 -11.08
C VAL A 36 -33.18 3.86 -10.17
N PRO A 37 -33.87 2.76 -10.53
CA PRO A 37 -34.84 2.15 -9.65
C PRO A 37 -34.13 1.61 -8.41
N ALA A 38 -34.76 1.78 -7.26
CA ALA A 38 -34.32 1.26 -5.98
C ALA A 38 -34.09 -0.26 -6.09
N ALA A 39 -32.85 -0.66 -5.98
CA ALA A 39 -32.50 -2.08 -5.82
C ALA A 39 -33.03 -2.53 -4.46
N GLU A 40 -33.80 -3.58 -4.48
CA GLU A 40 -34.32 -4.29 -3.31
C GLU A 40 -33.21 -4.53 -2.29
N ALA A 41 -33.48 -4.14 -1.06
CA ALA A 41 -32.61 -4.38 0.08
C ALA A 41 -32.44 -5.91 0.26
N ARG A 42 -31.28 -6.41 -0.14
CA ARG A 42 -30.84 -7.74 0.29
C ARG A 42 -30.75 -7.73 1.81
N PRO A 43 -31.27 -8.74 2.49
CA PRO A 43 -31.12 -8.85 3.93
C PRO A 43 -29.62 -8.86 4.26
N SER A 44 -29.17 -7.86 4.99
CA SER A 44 -27.83 -7.81 5.54
C SER A 44 -27.68 -9.01 6.48
N LYS A 45 -26.90 -10.02 6.04
CA LYS A 45 -26.34 -10.99 6.98
C LYS A 45 -25.52 -10.17 7.98
N GLN A 46 -26.06 -9.96 9.16
CA GLN A 46 -25.29 -9.49 10.30
C GLN A 46 -24.11 -10.43 10.48
N PRO A 47 -22.87 -9.97 10.37
CA PRO A 47 -21.78 -10.76 10.88
C PRO A 47 -21.95 -10.79 12.39
N SER A 48 -22.07 -11.97 12.96
CA SER A 48 -21.98 -12.18 14.40
C SER A 48 -20.68 -11.54 14.91
N ALA A 49 -20.82 -10.34 15.44
CA ALA A 49 -19.77 -9.67 16.16
C ALA A 49 -19.70 -10.31 17.53
N THR A 50 -18.78 -11.21 17.73
CA THR A 50 -18.29 -11.53 19.06
C THR A 50 -16.85 -12.02 18.95
N SER A 51 -15.93 -11.10 18.98
CA SER A 51 -14.66 -11.35 19.65
C SER A 51 -14.43 -10.24 20.66
N THR A 52 -15.11 -10.35 21.77
CA THR A 52 -14.65 -9.85 23.04
C THR A 52 -13.20 -10.27 23.19
N GLY A 53 -12.30 -9.30 23.33
CA GLY A 53 -10.90 -9.53 23.64
C GLY A 53 -10.75 -10.31 24.95
N GLY A 54 -10.89 -11.61 24.88
CA GLY A 54 -10.48 -12.53 25.93
C GLY A 54 -8.96 -12.67 25.91
N ALA A 55 -8.39 -13.02 27.03
CA ALA A 55 -6.96 -13.17 27.32
C ALA A 55 -6.28 -14.34 26.58
N GLY A 56 -6.60 -14.54 25.31
CA GLY A 56 -5.94 -15.49 24.40
C GLY A 56 -4.96 -14.76 23.48
N GLY A 57 -3.82 -15.37 23.22
CA GLY A 57 -2.82 -14.88 22.27
C GLY A 57 -3.34 -14.87 20.82
N PRO A 58 -2.50 -14.50 19.84
CA PRO A 58 -2.86 -14.50 18.43
C PRO A 58 -3.34 -15.88 17.97
N ASN A 59 -4.41 -15.90 17.18
CA ASN A 59 -4.89 -17.14 16.56
C ASN A 59 -4.03 -17.44 15.31
N TRP A 60 -2.93 -18.13 15.48
CA TRP A 60 -1.98 -18.50 14.44
C TRP A 60 -2.58 -19.49 13.43
N GLU A 61 -3.44 -20.40 13.88
CA GLU A 61 -4.08 -21.41 13.04
C GLU A 61 -5.00 -20.77 12.01
N ALA A 62 -5.88 -19.87 12.43
CA ALA A 62 -6.74 -19.13 11.53
C ALA A 62 -5.93 -18.24 10.54
N ALA A 63 -4.81 -17.70 10.97
CA ALA A 63 -3.93 -16.94 10.09
C ALA A 63 -3.27 -17.84 9.04
N ALA A 64 -2.84 -19.04 9.42
CA ALA A 64 -2.22 -20.02 8.53
C ALA A 64 -3.25 -20.58 7.52
N GLU A 65 -4.47 -20.90 7.95
CA GLU A 65 -5.56 -21.33 7.06
C GLU A 65 -5.87 -20.25 6.01
N LYS A 66 -5.96 -18.99 6.43
CA LYS A 66 -6.15 -17.87 5.52
C LYS A 66 -5.00 -17.73 4.51
N ALA A 67 -3.77 -18.01 4.93
CA ALA A 67 -2.60 -17.99 4.05
C ALA A 67 -2.66 -19.11 3.00
N ALA A 68 -3.03 -20.31 3.41
CA ALA A 68 -3.18 -21.47 2.52
C ALA A 68 -4.22 -21.23 1.42
N ASN A 69 -5.29 -20.51 1.74
CA ASN A 69 -6.36 -20.15 0.80
C ASN A 69 -6.05 -18.86 0.00
N SER A 70 -4.84 -18.34 0.06
CA SER A 70 -4.46 -17.13 -0.66
C SER A 70 -4.37 -17.36 -2.17
N LYS A 71 -4.92 -16.43 -2.94
CA LYS A 71 -4.81 -16.42 -4.41
C LYS A 71 -3.37 -16.32 -4.89
N PHE A 72 -2.51 -15.66 -4.12
CA PHE A 72 -1.12 -15.44 -4.48
C PHE A 72 -0.21 -16.27 -3.59
N GLN A 73 0.71 -16.98 -4.20
CA GLN A 73 1.69 -17.81 -3.51
C GLN A 73 3.10 -17.20 -3.63
N PRO A 74 3.98 -17.48 -2.68
CA PRO A 74 5.38 -17.08 -2.77
C PRO A 74 6.05 -17.64 -4.01
N ARG A 75 6.99 -16.88 -4.56
CA ARG A 75 7.80 -17.31 -5.69
C ARG A 75 8.71 -18.48 -5.27
N PRO A 76 8.89 -19.50 -6.13
CA PRO A 76 9.92 -20.50 -5.92
C PRO A 76 11.32 -19.86 -5.85
N GLY A 77 12.18 -20.41 -5.00
CA GLY A 77 13.58 -19.98 -4.90
C GLY A 77 13.86 -18.76 -4.03
N ILE A 78 12.84 -18.23 -3.31
CA ILE A 78 13.11 -17.25 -2.25
C ILE A 78 13.98 -17.89 -1.15
N PRO A 79 14.91 -17.13 -0.52
CA PRO A 79 15.68 -17.61 0.62
C PRO A 79 14.76 -18.10 1.75
N LYS A 80 15.12 -19.21 2.38
CA LYS A 80 14.39 -19.73 3.55
C LYS A 80 14.69 -18.94 4.82
N GLN A 81 15.82 -18.24 4.83
CA GLN A 81 16.24 -17.37 5.93
C GLN A 81 16.65 -16.01 5.36
N GLY A 82 16.18 -14.97 5.99
CA GLY A 82 16.56 -13.60 5.71
C GLY A 82 17.74 -13.13 6.57
N PRO A 83 18.15 -11.87 6.41
CA PRO A 83 19.12 -11.25 7.30
C PRO A 83 18.58 -11.27 8.74
N GLN A 84 19.50 -11.22 9.72
CA GLN A 84 19.08 -11.10 11.11
C GLN A 84 18.33 -9.77 11.33
N VAL A 85 17.07 -9.90 11.72
CA VAL A 85 16.20 -8.74 12.00
C VAL A 85 16.13 -8.54 13.52
N PRO A 86 16.24 -7.29 14.01
CA PRO A 86 16.12 -7.02 15.44
C PRO A 86 14.78 -7.48 16.02
N VAL A 87 14.85 -8.18 17.15
CA VAL A 87 13.68 -8.47 17.99
C VAL A 87 13.61 -7.39 19.06
N VAL A 88 12.50 -6.64 19.08
CA VAL A 88 12.32 -5.49 19.96
C VAL A 88 11.05 -5.61 20.78
N GLU A 89 10.95 -4.81 21.84
CA GLU A 89 9.70 -4.70 22.59
C GLU A 89 8.60 -4.04 21.74
N GLY A 90 7.38 -4.56 21.85
CA GLY A 90 6.22 -4.13 21.08
C GLY A 90 5.62 -2.81 21.57
N LEU A 91 6.29 -1.69 21.34
CA LEU A 91 5.75 -0.37 21.64
C LEU A 91 5.01 0.21 20.44
N VAL A 92 3.68 0.33 20.55
CA VAL A 92 2.82 0.89 19.50
C VAL A 92 2.14 2.15 20.01
N PRO A 93 2.52 3.35 19.53
CA PRO A 93 1.91 4.60 19.97
C PRO A 93 0.45 4.70 19.54
N ARG A 94 -0.33 5.53 20.25
CA ARG A 94 -1.69 5.84 19.84
C ARG A 94 -1.67 6.58 18.50
N GLY A 95 -2.60 6.25 17.62
CA GLY A 95 -2.66 6.85 16.28
C GLY A 95 -1.63 6.29 15.30
N ALA A 96 -0.89 5.24 15.68
CA ALA A 96 0.06 4.59 14.80
C ALA A 96 -0.59 4.07 13.52
N SER A 97 0.14 4.14 12.42
CA SER A 97 -0.25 3.57 11.14
C SER A 97 -0.09 2.05 11.19
N ILE A 98 -1.19 1.31 11.06
CA ILE A 98 -1.19 -0.16 11.10
C ILE A 98 -1.56 -0.69 9.73
N LEU A 99 -0.72 -1.56 9.17
CA LEU A 99 -0.94 -2.27 7.92
C LEU A 99 -1.20 -3.75 8.21
N ILE A 100 -2.34 -4.23 7.73
CA ILE A 100 -2.73 -5.64 7.91
C ILE A 100 -2.22 -6.44 6.73
N ILE A 101 -1.44 -7.47 7.01
CA ILE A 101 -0.83 -8.35 6.02
C ILE A 101 -1.06 -9.80 6.43
N GLN A 102 -1.36 -10.66 5.46
CA GLN A 102 -1.51 -12.11 5.69
C GLN A 102 -0.18 -12.82 5.63
N GLN A 103 -0.09 -14.00 6.23
CA GLN A 103 1.00 -14.93 5.97
C GLN A 103 0.94 -15.42 4.51
N PRO A 104 2.08 -15.81 3.90
CA PRO A 104 3.42 -15.72 4.47
C PRO A 104 4.08 -14.34 4.28
N TRP A 105 3.40 -13.37 3.67
CA TRP A 105 3.97 -12.08 3.27
C TRP A 105 4.49 -11.27 4.45
N ILE A 106 3.76 -11.27 5.57
CA ILE A 106 4.17 -10.54 6.78
C ILE A 106 5.46 -11.12 7.35
N ASP A 107 5.62 -12.45 7.32
CA ASP A 107 6.83 -13.12 7.83
C ASP A 107 8.01 -12.80 6.93
N LEU A 108 7.86 -12.90 5.60
CA LEU A 108 8.90 -12.54 4.65
C LEU A 108 9.37 -11.08 4.79
N ILE A 109 8.47 -10.16 5.12
CA ILE A 109 8.82 -8.76 5.39
C ILE A 109 9.60 -8.67 6.72
N LEU A 110 9.10 -9.30 7.78
CA LEU A 110 9.71 -9.27 9.10
C LEU A 110 11.00 -10.10 9.20
N GLU A 111 11.30 -10.90 8.21
CA GLU A 111 12.57 -11.58 8.01
C GLU A 111 13.53 -10.81 7.09
N GLY A 112 13.08 -9.67 6.56
CA GLY A 112 13.89 -8.84 5.66
C GLY A 112 14.10 -9.41 4.26
N ILE A 113 13.40 -10.49 3.91
CA ILE A 113 13.45 -11.14 2.59
C ILE A 113 12.64 -10.32 1.56
N LYS A 114 11.43 -9.93 1.95
CA LYS A 114 10.50 -9.15 1.12
C LYS A 114 10.59 -7.68 1.48
N SER A 115 11.05 -6.85 0.55
CA SER A 115 11.13 -5.39 0.74
C SER A 115 10.00 -4.62 0.07
N LEU A 116 9.27 -5.22 -0.88
CA LEU A 116 8.19 -4.60 -1.62
C LEU A 116 6.85 -5.25 -1.30
N GLU A 117 5.98 -4.54 -0.60
CA GLU A 117 4.60 -4.96 -0.36
C GLU A 117 3.68 -4.50 -1.47
N VAL A 118 3.00 -5.45 -2.12
CA VAL A 118 2.21 -5.22 -3.33
C VAL A 118 0.78 -4.80 -3.00
N ARG A 119 0.33 -3.71 -3.62
CA ARG A 119 -0.98 -3.10 -3.39
C ARG A 119 -1.61 -2.57 -4.68
N GLY A 120 -2.94 -2.48 -4.70
CA GLY A 120 -3.71 -1.89 -5.78
C GLY A 120 -3.84 -0.36 -5.70
N SER A 121 -3.03 0.31 -4.87
CA SER A 121 -3.08 1.77 -4.70
C SER A 121 -1.76 2.32 -4.20
N ILE A 122 -1.53 3.60 -4.48
CA ILE A 122 -0.39 4.34 -3.96
C ILE A 122 -0.42 4.44 -2.43
N CYS A 123 0.75 4.62 -1.84
CA CYS A 123 0.90 4.94 -0.42
C CYS A 123 1.21 6.43 -0.26
N ASN A 124 0.44 7.10 0.59
CA ASN A 124 0.61 8.54 0.87
C ASN A 124 1.45 8.79 2.14
N LYS A 125 2.21 7.79 2.59
CA LYS A 125 3.10 7.93 3.74
C LYS A 125 4.37 8.66 3.36
N LYS A 126 4.97 9.36 4.33
CA LYS A 126 6.25 10.02 4.15
C LYS A 126 7.39 9.02 4.32
N ALA A 127 8.47 9.24 3.58
CA ALA A 127 9.69 8.44 3.75
C ALA A 127 10.18 8.51 5.20
N GLY A 128 10.57 7.35 5.75
CA GLY A 128 10.95 7.19 7.15
C GLY A 128 9.79 6.99 8.13
N GLU A 129 8.53 7.16 7.71
CA GLU A 129 7.38 6.93 8.57
C GLU A 129 7.30 5.46 8.99
N LYS A 130 7.13 5.22 10.29
CA LYS A 130 6.99 3.87 10.83
C LYS A 130 5.58 3.33 10.59
N ILE A 131 5.51 2.13 10.02
CA ILE A 131 4.28 1.37 9.82
C ILE A 131 4.34 0.10 10.67
N TYR A 132 3.31 -0.13 11.45
CA TYR A 132 3.17 -1.32 12.27
C TYR A 132 2.44 -2.41 11.51
N LEU A 133 2.93 -3.64 11.58
CA LEU A 133 2.41 -4.75 10.80
C LEU A 133 1.55 -5.65 11.68
N ALA A 134 0.28 -5.77 11.29
CA ALA A 134 -0.68 -6.62 11.95
C ALA A 134 -0.95 -7.88 11.12
N LEU A 135 -1.02 -9.03 11.79
CA LEU A 135 -1.29 -10.31 11.16
C LEU A 135 -2.77 -10.45 10.83
N SER A 136 -3.06 -10.70 9.57
CA SER A 136 -4.42 -10.92 9.08
C SER A 136 -4.94 -12.29 9.53
N GLY A 137 -6.12 -12.31 10.15
CA GLY A 137 -6.74 -13.55 10.64
C GLY A 137 -6.39 -13.90 12.08
N ALA A 138 -5.44 -13.23 12.70
CA ALA A 138 -4.97 -13.56 14.06
C ALA A 138 -5.72 -12.86 15.20
N GLY A 139 -6.89 -12.26 14.95
CA GLY A 139 -7.69 -11.64 16.01
C GLY A 139 -7.23 -10.25 16.48
N GLY A 140 -6.47 -9.53 15.66
CA GLY A 140 -6.10 -8.14 15.97
C GLY A 140 -4.78 -8.01 16.74
N TYR A 141 -3.71 -8.57 16.21
CA TYR A 141 -2.38 -8.49 16.81
C TYR A 141 -1.36 -7.88 15.85
N ILE A 142 -0.56 -6.95 16.39
CA ILE A 142 0.60 -6.36 15.72
C ILE A 142 1.82 -7.19 16.12
N ILE A 143 2.61 -7.64 15.14
CA ILE A 143 3.74 -8.54 15.37
C ILE A 143 5.10 -7.95 14.98
N GLY A 144 5.09 -6.70 14.50
CA GLY A 144 6.32 -6.01 14.13
C GLY A 144 6.10 -4.66 13.51
N SER A 145 7.16 -4.07 12.98
CA SER A 145 7.12 -2.78 12.31
C SER A 145 8.17 -2.66 11.22
N VAL A 146 7.96 -1.73 10.30
CA VAL A 146 8.87 -1.34 9.22
C VAL A 146 8.92 0.18 9.09
N SER A 147 9.91 0.70 8.37
CA SER A 147 9.92 2.09 7.91
C SER A 147 9.54 2.14 6.44
N PHE A 148 8.60 3.00 6.07
CA PHE A 148 8.24 3.26 4.69
C PHE A 148 9.38 4.00 3.97
N VAL A 149 9.72 3.59 2.76
CA VAL A 149 10.75 4.24 1.94
C VAL A 149 10.10 5.06 0.86
N LYS A 150 9.40 4.41 -0.06
CA LYS A 150 8.68 5.05 -1.16
C LYS A 150 7.64 4.11 -1.78
N CYS A 151 6.80 4.65 -2.63
CA CYS A 151 5.87 3.89 -3.45
C CYS A 151 6.41 3.78 -4.87
N HIS A 152 6.32 2.58 -5.43
CA HIS A 152 6.65 2.29 -6.82
C HIS A 152 5.40 1.98 -7.62
N GLY A 153 5.44 2.21 -8.91
CA GLY A 153 4.37 1.89 -9.83
C GLY A 153 3.56 3.10 -10.30
N PRO A 154 2.52 2.88 -11.10
CA PRO A 154 2.03 1.54 -11.46
C PRO A 154 3.05 0.77 -12.29
N PHE A 155 3.21 -0.54 -12.02
CA PHE A 155 4.21 -1.36 -12.69
C PHE A 155 3.79 -1.76 -14.10
N SER A 156 4.76 -1.68 -15.03
CA SER A 156 4.76 -2.47 -16.24
C SER A 156 5.12 -3.94 -15.93
N ARG A 157 4.81 -4.85 -16.87
CA ARG A 157 5.20 -6.27 -16.72
C ARG A 157 6.72 -6.46 -16.60
N ALA A 158 7.50 -5.68 -17.34
CA ALA A 158 8.96 -5.74 -17.29
C ALA A 158 9.51 -5.32 -15.91
N GLU A 159 9.01 -4.22 -15.34
CA GLU A 159 9.39 -3.77 -14.00
C GLU A 159 8.96 -4.76 -12.91
N TRP A 160 7.79 -5.37 -13.07
CA TRP A 160 7.30 -6.41 -12.18
C TRP A 160 8.28 -7.59 -12.14
N THR A 161 8.62 -8.15 -13.31
CA THR A 161 9.55 -9.26 -13.42
C THR A 161 10.93 -8.92 -12.89
N ALA A 162 11.45 -7.72 -13.21
CA ALA A 162 12.75 -7.27 -12.73
C ALA A 162 12.85 -7.16 -11.19
N ARG A 163 11.71 -6.96 -10.50
CA ARG A 163 11.64 -6.84 -9.04
C ARG A 163 11.13 -8.08 -8.33
N ALA A 164 11.09 -9.20 -9.02
CA ALA A 164 10.49 -10.44 -8.54
C ALA A 164 11.03 -10.91 -7.17
N MET A 165 12.33 -10.76 -6.93
CA MET A 165 12.95 -11.11 -5.65
C MET A 165 12.61 -10.13 -4.53
N GLN A 166 12.27 -8.89 -4.86
CA GLN A 166 11.90 -7.87 -3.87
C GLN A 166 10.44 -8.01 -3.42
N HIS A 167 9.51 -8.31 -4.34
CA HIS A 167 8.11 -8.53 -3.98
C HIS A 167 7.76 -9.96 -3.60
N CYS A 168 8.58 -10.95 -3.94
CA CYS A 168 8.45 -12.37 -3.62
C CYS A 168 7.18 -13.05 -4.14
N VAL A 169 6.32 -12.39 -4.89
CA VAL A 169 5.08 -12.95 -5.43
C VAL A 169 5.38 -13.83 -6.64
N GLY A 170 4.82 -15.05 -6.66
CA GLY A 170 4.93 -15.97 -7.79
C GLY A 170 4.09 -15.55 -8.98
N GLY A 171 4.50 -16.03 -10.18
CA GLY A 171 3.83 -15.73 -11.44
C GLY A 171 4.21 -14.37 -12.04
N ASP A 172 3.86 -14.21 -13.33
CA ASP A 172 4.21 -13.02 -14.11
C ASP A 172 3.04 -12.05 -14.30
N ALA A 173 1.87 -12.42 -13.76
CA ALA A 173 0.68 -11.57 -13.82
C ALA A 173 0.74 -10.46 -12.76
N LEU A 174 0.42 -9.25 -13.17
CA LEU A 174 0.25 -8.12 -12.25
C LEU A 174 -0.97 -8.34 -11.35
N PRO A 175 -0.82 -8.43 -10.02
CA PRO A 175 -1.92 -8.80 -9.09
C PRO A 175 -3.14 -7.87 -9.16
N TYR A 176 -2.92 -6.60 -9.48
CA TYR A 176 -3.96 -5.57 -9.60
C TYR A 176 -4.03 -4.98 -11.02
N GLY A 177 -3.56 -5.72 -12.04
CA GLY A 177 -3.50 -5.22 -13.41
C GLY A 177 -2.71 -3.92 -13.50
N GLY A 178 -3.19 -2.96 -14.30
CA GLY A 178 -2.57 -1.66 -14.47
C GLY A 178 -2.45 -0.80 -13.21
N ASN A 179 -3.11 -1.20 -12.10
CA ASN A 179 -3.03 -0.51 -10.81
C ASN A 179 -2.14 -1.26 -9.80
N THR A 180 -1.15 -1.99 -10.29
CA THR A 180 -0.21 -2.69 -9.41
C THR A 180 0.87 -1.73 -8.93
N PHE A 181 0.88 -1.45 -7.64
CA PHE A 181 1.89 -0.66 -6.94
C PHE A 181 2.65 -1.52 -5.94
N ALA A 182 3.82 -1.05 -5.51
CA ALA A 182 4.52 -1.64 -4.37
C ALA A 182 5.00 -0.56 -3.41
N TRP A 183 4.82 -0.83 -2.13
CA TRP A 183 5.29 0.00 -1.02
C TRP A 183 6.61 -0.57 -0.56
N GLU A 184 7.68 0.21 -0.72
CA GLU A 184 9.01 -0.20 -0.31
C GLU A 184 9.19 0.03 1.18
N PHE A 185 9.69 -1.01 1.86
CA PHE A 185 9.96 -1.01 3.29
C PHE A 185 11.44 -1.23 3.57
N SER A 186 11.87 -0.66 4.69
CA SER A 186 13.19 -0.84 5.27
C SER A 186 13.08 -1.04 6.77
N LYS A 187 14.20 -1.37 7.41
CA LYS A 187 14.34 -1.50 8.88
C LYS A 187 13.24 -2.36 9.50
N PRO A 188 13.01 -3.59 9.02
CA PRO A 188 12.05 -4.49 9.65
C PRO A 188 12.47 -4.76 11.09
N GLN A 189 11.48 -4.82 11.98
CA GLN A 189 11.64 -5.14 13.40
C GLN A 189 10.53 -6.11 13.80
N ARG A 190 10.89 -7.28 14.32
CA ARG A 190 9.92 -8.23 14.87
C ARG A 190 9.71 -7.92 16.35
N PHE A 191 8.47 -7.96 16.82
CA PHE A 191 8.18 -7.80 18.23
C PHE A 191 8.41 -9.12 18.97
N ARG A 192 8.96 -9.02 20.18
CA ARG A 192 9.15 -10.17 21.07
C ARG A 192 7.80 -10.79 21.41
N GLU A 193 6.84 -9.93 21.75
CA GLU A 193 5.48 -10.33 22.03
C GLU A 193 4.50 -9.57 21.12
N PRO A 194 3.48 -10.26 20.60
CA PRO A 194 2.42 -9.62 19.81
C PRO A 194 1.64 -8.59 20.65
N VAL A 195 1.37 -7.44 20.07
CA VAL A 195 0.65 -6.34 20.74
C VAL A 195 -0.80 -6.33 20.26
N PRO A 196 -1.80 -6.51 21.15
CA PRO A 196 -3.20 -6.46 20.75
C PRO A 196 -3.60 -5.05 20.30
N TYR A 197 -4.48 -4.97 19.30
CA TYR A 197 -5.10 -3.72 18.87
C TYR A 197 -6.54 -3.95 18.46
N VAL A 198 -7.37 -2.90 18.60
CA VAL A 198 -8.75 -2.94 18.13
C VAL A 198 -8.76 -2.56 16.65
N HIS A 199 -9.20 -3.50 15.80
CA HIS A 199 -9.37 -3.26 14.37
C HIS A 199 -10.65 -2.46 14.14
N LYS A 200 -10.51 -1.27 13.54
CA LYS A 200 -11.66 -0.49 13.09
C LYS A 200 -12.18 -1.07 11.77
N GLN A 201 -13.41 -1.59 11.79
CA GLN A 201 -14.04 -2.12 10.57
C GLN A 201 -14.07 -1.06 9.45
N GLY A 202 -13.86 -1.50 8.21
CA GLY A 202 -13.80 -0.63 7.03
C GLY A 202 -12.44 0.00 6.73
N CYS A 203 -11.45 -0.11 7.60
CA CYS A 203 -10.09 0.37 7.36
C CYS A 203 -9.23 -0.72 6.71
N ALA A 204 -9.46 -1.01 5.44
CA ALA A 204 -8.70 -2.04 4.71
C ALA A 204 -7.22 -1.66 4.43
N ARG A 205 -6.82 -0.42 4.69
CA ARG A 205 -5.50 0.08 4.27
C ARG A 205 -4.54 0.35 5.41
N ILE A 206 -4.92 1.22 6.32
CA ILE A 206 -4.14 1.54 7.53
C ILE A 206 -5.12 1.90 8.62
N ALA A 207 -5.13 1.13 9.69
CA ALA A 207 -5.88 1.43 10.90
C ALA A 207 -4.98 2.15 11.92
N SER A 208 -5.55 2.91 12.83
CA SER A 208 -4.82 3.46 13.96
C SER A 208 -5.18 2.68 15.23
N LYS A 209 -4.21 2.52 16.13
CA LYS A 209 -4.46 1.93 17.45
C LYS A 209 -5.48 2.80 18.20
N GLN A 210 -6.62 2.23 18.58
CA GLN A 210 -7.56 2.83 19.53
C GLN A 210 -7.36 2.16 20.90
N ARG A 211 -7.70 2.91 21.96
CA ARG A 211 -7.70 2.37 23.33
C ARG A 211 -8.77 1.33 23.51
#